data_a9d98fefddd0c609881c9e687b7182cd
#
_entry.id   a9d98fefddd0c609881c9e687b7182cd
#
_cell.length_a   1.000
_cell.length_b   1.000
_cell.length_c   1.000
_cell.angle_alpha   90.00
_cell.angle_beta   90.00
_cell.angle_gamma   90.00
#
_symmetry.space_group_name_H-M   'P 1'
#
loop_
_entity.id
_entity.type
_entity.pdbx_description
1 polymer ?
#
loop_
_entity_poly.entity_id
_entity_poly.type
_entity_poly.pdbx_seq_one_letter_code
_entity_poly.pdbx_strand_id
1 'polypeptide(L)'
;MSRLLAASATVAALLSAGAVQAADRCGAETHMRFGETRAYFGHTLAACRPDGYCSAVVAIADPTGQTAWRHQLRVARPSPGADYLVELAATDPMPVAGVMRFTTPGQTVDPGPWLVPTSPGSNEYRVSDPILTRSLVSGLRRQRIARWNYPSADGPAEAYFSLMGMTAALNWIDCRGAGSAS
;
A
#
# COMPACT_ATOMS: atom_id res chain seq x y z
N MET A 1 38.30 30.32 -61.32
CA MET A 1 38.89 29.49 -60.25
C MET A 1 37.98 29.61 -59.03
N SER A 2 36.97 28.73 -58.87
CA SER A 2 36.01 28.74 -57.78
C SER A 2 36.30 27.62 -56.85
N ARG A 3 36.61 27.93 -55.62
CA ARG A 3 36.87 26.94 -54.53
C ARG A 3 35.53 26.69 -53.76
N LEU A 4 35.01 25.48 -53.87
CA LEU A 4 33.90 24.97 -53.10
C LEU A 4 34.46 24.54 -51.72
N LEU A 5 33.98 25.18 -50.63
CA LEU A 5 34.18 24.78 -49.25
C LEU A 5 33.07 23.81 -48.85
N ALA A 6 33.41 22.56 -48.61
CA ALA A 6 32.51 21.55 -48.06
C ALA A 6 32.45 21.71 -46.53
N ALA A 7 31.31 22.05 -46.00
CA ALA A 7 31.04 22.08 -44.55
C ALA A 7 30.58 20.70 -44.09
N SER A 8 31.40 20.03 -43.30
CA SER A 8 31.04 18.77 -42.64
C SER A 8 30.26 19.04 -41.36
N ALA A 9 28.98 18.72 -41.35
CA ALA A 9 28.13 18.78 -40.19
C ALA A 9 28.29 17.49 -39.36
N THR A 10 28.93 17.59 -38.20
CA THR A 10 29.07 16.51 -37.24
C THR A 10 27.79 16.45 -36.36
N VAL A 11 26.96 15.45 -36.59
CA VAL A 11 25.78 15.20 -35.73
C VAL A 11 26.24 14.49 -34.47
N ALA A 12 26.30 15.20 -33.36
CA ALA A 12 26.51 14.61 -32.02
C ALA A 12 25.22 13.92 -31.55
N ALA A 13 25.18 12.60 -31.59
CA ALA A 13 24.11 11.81 -30.98
C ALA A 13 24.27 11.85 -29.46
N LEU A 14 23.41 12.62 -28.79
CA LEU A 14 23.26 12.59 -27.33
C LEU A 14 22.56 11.28 -26.94
N LEU A 15 23.34 10.28 -26.57
CA LEU A 15 22.87 9.09 -25.86
C LEU A 15 22.44 9.53 -24.45
N SER A 16 21.17 9.81 -24.26
CA SER A 16 20.56 9.91 -22.95
C SER A 16 20.59 8.53 -22.30
N ALA A 17 21.64 8.25 -21.53
CA ALA A 17 21.69 7.12 -20.64
C ALA A 17 20.60 7.33 -19.57
N GLY A 18 19.44 6.71 -19.77
CA GLY A 18 18.42 6.61 -18.73
C GLY A 18 19.08 5.97 -17.52
N ALA A 19 19.14 6.67 -16.39
CA ALA A 19 19.63 6.12 -15.15
C ALA A 19 18.77 4.90 -14.80
N VAL A 20 19.32 3.69 -15.01
CA VAL A 20 18.71 2.46 -14.50
C VAL A 20 18.80 2.57 -12.97
N GLN A 21 17.68 2.84 -12.33
CA GLN A 21 17.60 2.80 -10.89
C GLN A 21 17.89 1.37 -10.44
N ALA A 22 19.00 1.17 -9.74
CA ALA A 22 19.33 -0.11 -9.20
C ALA A 22 18.28 -0.53 -8.15
N ALA A 23 17.88 -1.82 -8.19
CA ALA A 23 17.03 -2.38 -7.16
C ALA A 23 17.72 -2.22 -5.79
N ASP A 24 16.94 -1.94 -4.75
CA ASP A 24 17.46 -1.89 -3.39
C ASP A 24 17.86 -3.30 -2.90
N ARG A 25 18.48 -3.37 -1.72
CA ARG A 25 18.91 -4.65 -1.10
C ARG A 25 17.76 -5.66 -0.92
N CYS A 26 16.51 -5.19 -0.97
CA CYS A 26 15.30 -6.01 -0.84
C CYS A 26 14.66 -6.33 -2.21
N GLY A 27 15.37 -6.03 -3.31
CA GLY A 27 15.01 -6.46 -4.66
C GLY A 27 13.94 -5.60 -5.33
N ALA A 28 13.69 -4.38 -4.84
CA ALA A 28 12.70 -3.48 -5.44
C ALA A 28 13.34 -2.18 -5.94
N GLU A 29 12.79 -1.66 -7.03
CA GLU A 29 13.04 -0.29 -7.44
C GLU A 29 12.35 0.66 -6.45
N THR A 30 13.13 1.56 -5.85
CA THR A 30 12.64 2.46 -4.81
C THR A 30 12.81 3.92 -5.19
N HIS A 31 11.94 4.77 -4.65
CA HIS A 31 12.05 6.21 -4.76
C HIS A 31 11.70 6.88 -3.43
N MET A 32 12.28 8.05 -3.19
CA MET A 32 11.98 8.88 -2.02
C MET A 32 10.85 9.84 -2.33
N ARG A 33 9.82 9.85 -1.47
CA ARG A 33 8.73 10.82 -1.55
C ARG A 33 8.16 11.10 -0.16
N PHE A 34 7.99 12.37 0.19
CA PHE A 34 7.49 12.83 1.49
C PHE A 34 8.26 12.25 2.69
N GLY A 35 9.58 12.11 2.55
CA GLY A 35 10.44 11.51 3.60
C GLY A 35 10.33 10.00 3.75
N GLU A 36 9.63 9.32 2.85
CA GLU A 36 9.46 7.86 2.85
C GLU A 36 10.20 7.22 1.69
N THR A 37 10.81 6.07 1.92
CA THR A 37 11.26 5.18 0.85
C THR A 37 10.06 4.36 0.38
N ARG A 38 9.74 4.44 -0.89
CA ARG A 38 8.56 3.81 -1.50
C ARG A 38 8.94 2.84 -2.59
N ALA A 39 8.15 1.77 -2.73
CA ALA A 39 8.19 0.80 -3.83
C ALA A 39 6.78 0.42 -4.25
N TYR A 40 6.58 0.14 -5.53
CA TYR A 40 5.30 -0.31 -6.07
C TYR A 40 5.37 -1.78 -6.46
N PHE A 41 4.37 -2.54 -6.05
CA PHE A 41 4.20 -3.96 -6.35
C PHE A 41 2.80 -4.17 -6.92
N GLY A 42 2.66 -4.16 -8.22
CA GLY A 42 1.33 -4.23 -8.85
C GLY A 42 0.41 -3.10 -8.37
N HIS A 43 -0.67 -3.45 -7.66
CA HIS A 43 -1.62 -2.48 -7.12
C HIS A 43 -1.33 -2.08 -5.66
N THR A 44 -0.23 -2.54 -5.10
CA THR A 44 0.14 -2.29 -3.70
C THR A 44 1.31 -1.32 -3.63
N LEU A 45 1.16 -0.24 -2.88
CA LEU A 45 2.23 0.67 -2.49
C LEU A 45 2.84 0.19 -1.18
N ALA A 46 4.15 -0.05 -1.14
CA ALA A 46 4.90 -0.21 0.10
C ALA A 46 5.67 1.07 0.41
N ALA A 47 5.68 1.49 1.66
CA ALA A 47 6.38 2.68 2.12
C ALA A 47 7.00 2.43 3.49
N CYS A 48 8.24 2.88 3.68
CA CYS A 48 8.94 2.84 4.96
C CYS A 48 9.46 4.23 5.32
N ARG A 49 9.23 4.66 6.55
CA ARG A 49 9.76 5.90 7.12
C ARG A 49 11.11 5.68 7.77
N PRO A 50 11.89 6.76 8.01
CA PRO A 50 13.18 6.67 8.70
C PRO A 50 13.07 6.15 10.14
N ASP A 51 11.92 6.34 10.81
CA ASP A 51 11.64 5.84 12.17
C ASP A 51 11.40 4.33 12.24
N GLY A 52 11.44 3.64 11.09
CA GLY A 52 11.24 2.19 10.99
C GLY A 52 9.77 1.77 10.80
N TYR A 53 8.82 2.70 10.84
CA TYR A 53 7.45 2.38 10.45
C TYR A 53 7.39 2.04 8.97
N CYS A 54 6.79 0.89 8.63
CA CYS A 54 6.57 0.46 7.25
C CYS A 54 5.10 0.07 7.04
N SER A 55 4.58 0.31 5.84
CA SER A 55 3.22 -0.10 5.49
C SER A 55 3.08 -0.53 4.04
N ALA A 56 2.19 -1.49 3.79
CA ALA A 56 1.67 -1.86 2.47
C ALA A 56 0.22 -1.38 2.37
N VAL A 57 -0.09 -0.63 1.33
CA VAL A 57 -1.39 0.02 1.15
C VAL A 57 -1.98 -0.35 -0.19
N VAL A 58 -3.24 -0.76 -0.18
CA VAL A 58 -4.11 -0.82 -1.35
C VAL A 58 -5.20 0.22 -1.17
N ALA A 59 -5.36 1.09 -2.17
CA ALA A 59 -6.37 2.13 -2.16
C ALA A 59 -7.30 1.98 -3.36
N ILE A 60 -8.57 2.28 -3.14
CA ILE A 60 -9.59 2.40 -4.19
C ILE A 60 -9.77 3.89 -4.44
N ALA A 61 -9.52 4.32 -5.68
CA ALA A 61 -9.66 5.72 -6.08
C ALA A 61 -11.10 6.22 -5.86
N ASP A 62 -11.23 7.47 -5.51
CA ASP A 62 -12.52 8.15 -5.48
C ASP A 62 -12.95 8.47 -6.92
N PRO A 63 -14.07 7.89 -7.42
CA PRO A 63 -14.54 8.14 -8.77
C PRO A 63 -15.01 9.58 -9.01
N THR A 64 -15.29 10.32 -7.94
CA THR A 64 -15.72 11.73 -8.02
C THR A 64 -14.54 12.69 -8.11
N GLY A 65 -13.32 12.24 -7.75
CA GLY A 65 -12.11 13.05 -7.70
C GLY A 65 -12.05 14.06 -6.55
N GLN A 66 -13.00 14.03 -5.62
CA GLN A 66 -13.02 14.93 -4.45
C GLN A 66 -11.93 14.57 -3.45
N THR A 67 -11.59 13.29 -3.38
CA THR A 67 -10.49 12.78 -2.56
C THR A 67 -9.56 11.92 -3.40
N ALA A 68 -8.34 11.67 -2.91
CA ALA A 68 -7.39 10.81 -3.61
C ALA A 68 -7.82 9.33 -3.60
N TRP A 69 -8.61 8.93 -2.61
CA TRP A 69 -9.10 7.57 -2.43
C TRP A 69 -10.44 7.58 -1.69
N ARG A 70 -11.25 6.54 -1.90
CA ARG A 70 -12.49 6.32 -1.19
C ARG A 70 -12.35 5.27 -0.08
N HIS A 71 -11.55 4.24 -0.33
CA HIS A 71 -11.27 3.20 0.65
C HIS A 71 -9.78 2.87 0.66
N GLN A 72 -9.26 2.52 1.83
CA GLN A 72 -7.91 1.98 1.98
C GLN A 72 -7.92 0.73 2.85
N LEU A 73 -7.08 -0.23 2.45
CA LEU A 73 -6.64 -1.34 3.27
C LEU A 73 -5.14 -1.17 3.47
N ARG A 74 -4.71 -1.07 4.73
CA ARG A 74 -3.31 -0.93 5.12
C ARG A 74 -2.89 -2.08 6.00
N VAL A 75 -1.75 -2.67 5.69
CA VAL A 75 -1.02 -3.60 6.57
C VAL A 75 0.26 -2.91 6.97
N ALA A 76 0.47 -2.64 8.26
CA ALA A 76 1.60 -1.87 8.74
C ALA A 76 2.42 -2.63 9.78
N ARG A 77 3.73 -2.32 9.85
CA ARG A 77 4.63 -2.61 10.96
C ARG A 77 5.03 -1.30 11.62
N PRO A 78 4.69 -1.10 12.89
CA PRO A 78 5.00 0.15 13.58
C PRO A 78 6.51 0.33 13.85
N SER A 79 7.28 -0.76 13.91
CA SER A 79 8.74 -0.75 14.04
C SER A 79 9.33 -2.08 13.52
N PRO A 80 10.65 -2.16 13.31
CA PRO A 80 11.33 -3.40 12.94
C PRO A 80 11.03 -4.52 13.93
N GLY A 81 10.62 -5.69 13.39
CA GLY A 81 10.29 -6.87 14.21
C GLY A 81 8.96 -6.83 14.96
N ALA A 82 8.24 -5.70 14.97
CA ALA A 82 6.91 -5.62 15.59
C ALA A 82 5.88 -6.46 14.83
N ASP A 83 4.81 -6.86 15.52
CA ASP A 83 3.65 -7.50 14.88
C ASP A 83 3.00 -6.57 13.86
N TYR A 84 2.34 -7.15 12.88
CA TYR A 84 1.56 -6.41 11.90
C TYR A 84 0.30 -5.79 12.53
N LEU A 85 -0.10 -4.66 11.98
CA LEU A 85 -1.38 -4.03 12.17
C LEU A 85 -2.18 -4.11 10.88
N VAL A 86 -3.50 -4.29 10.96
CA VAL A 86 -4.42 -4.18 9.83
C VAL A 86 -5.34 -3.00 10.07
N GLU A 87 -5.40 -2.10 9.11
CA GLU A 87 -6.19 -0.88 9.18
C GLU A 87 -7.08 -0.77 7.95
N LEU A 88 -8.31 -0.34 8.17
CA LEU A 88 -9.33 -0.09 7.16
C LEU A 88 -9.76 1.37 7.28
N ALA A 89 -9.80 2.08 6.15
CA ALA A 89 -10.25 3.45 6.11
C ALA A 89 -11.28 3.66 4.99
N ALA A 90 -12.27 4.49 5.26
CA ALA A 90 -13.25 4.97 4.30
C ALA A 90 -13.34 6.49 4.39
N THR A 91 -13.66 7.18 3.28
CA THR A 91 -13.91 8.63 3.34
C THR A 91 -15.19 8.95 4.11
N ASP A 92 -16.19 8.06 4.01
CA ASP A 92 -17.44 8.21 4.73
C ASP A 92 -17.34 7.61 6.14
N PRO A 93 -17.91 8.28 7.17
CA PRO A 93 -17.95 7.73 8.51
C PRO A 93 -18.63 6.37 8.54
N MET A 94 -18.00 5.41 9.23
CA MET A 94 -18.60 4.12 9.48
C MET A 94 -19.28 4.15 10.85
N PRO A 95 -20.57 3.85 10.96
CA PRO A 95 -21.17 3.57 12.25
C PRO A 95 -20.51 2.30 12.84
N VAL A 96 -20.03 2.40 14.07
CA VAL A 96 -19.35 1.29 14.78
C VAL A 96 -20.32 0.14 15.07
N ALA A 97 -21.64 0.38 14.97
CA ALA A 97 -22.70 -0.61 15.18
C ALA A 97 -23.15 -1.20 13.85
N GLY A 98 -22.88 -2.47 13.63
CA GLY A 98 -23.37 -3.22 12.47
C GLY A 98 -22.46 -4.40 12.13
N VAL A 99 -23.03 -5.35 11.39
CA VAL A 99 -22.26 -6.52 10.94
C VAL A 99 -21.29 -6.07 9.86
N MET A 100 -20.01 -6.21 10.12
CA MET A 100 -18.95 -6.04 9.14
C MET A 100 -18.49 -7.40 8.64
N ARG A 101 -18.14 -7.49 7.37
CA ARG A 101 -17.56 -8.70 6.81
C ARG A 101 -16.34 -8.36 5.99
N PHE A 102 -15.24 -9.02 6.31
CA PHE A 102 -14.04 -9.00 5.49
C PHE A 102 -13.85 -10.39 4.90
N THR A 103 -13.91 -10.48 3.59
CA THR A 103 -13.91 -11.74 2.86
C THR A 103 -12.72 -11.80 1.92
N THR A 104 -11.98 -12.90 1.98
CA THR A 104 -11.04 -13.34 0.94
C THR A 104 -11.49 -14.72 0.45
N PRO A 105 -11.06 -15.17 -0.73
CA PRO A 105 -11.33 -16.56 -1.13
C PRO A 105 -10.88 -17.56 -0.06
N GLY A 106 -11.82 -18.33 0.49
CA GLY A 106 -11.57 -19.32 1.54
C GLY A 106 -11.63 -18.79 2.99
N GLN A 107 -11.86 -17.51 3.22
CA GLN A 107 -12.00 -16.95 4.57
C GLN A 107 -12.98 -15.79 4.60
N THR A 108 -13.93 -15.82 5.52
CA THR A 108 -14.79 -14.69 5.88
C THR A 108 -14.69 -14.47 7.37
N VAL A 109 -14.43 -13.24 7.78
CA VAL A 109 -14.36 -12.82 9.18
C VAL A 109 -15.24 -11.60 9.41
N ASP A 110 -15.69 -11.44 10.64
CA ASP A 110 -16.34 -10.21 11.10
C ASP A 110 -15.33 -9.45 11.98
N PRO A 111 -14.68 -8.40 11.47
CA PRO A 111 -13.77 -7.59 12.27
C PRO A 111 -14.49 -6.56 13.13
N GLY A 112 -15.80 -6.34 12.95
CA GLY A 112 -16.56 -5.28 13.59
C GLY A 112 -16.37 -5.17 15.10
N PRO A 113 -16.47 -6.27 15.88
CA PRO A 113 -16.24 -6.24 17.32
C PRO A 113 -14.83 -5.82 17.74
N TRP A 114 -13.86 -5.90 16.85
CA TRP A 114 -12.43 -5.66 17.08
C TRP A 114 -11.90 -4.39 16.39
N LEU A 115 -12.78 -3.64 15.69
CA LEU A 115 -12.38 -2.39 15.07
C LEU A 115 -12.40 -1.25 16.10
N VAL A 116 -11.27 -0.60 16.23
CA VAL A 116 -11.10 0.60 17.04
C VAL A 116 -10.64 1.76 16.18
N PRO A 117 -11.16 2.97 16.35
CA PRO A 117 -10.66 4.15 15.63
C PRO A 117 -9.17 4.36 15.94
N THR A 118 -8.38 4.74 14.94
CA THR A 118 -6.94 5.03 15.13
C THR A 118 -6.72 6.32 15.93
N SER A 119 -7.72 7.22 15.89
CA SER A 119 -7.79 8.43 16.73
C SER A 119 -9.25 8.86 16.89
N PRO A 120 -9.58 9.68 17.91
CA PRO A 120 -10.93 10.19 18.06
C PRO A 120 -11.44 10.91 16.82
N GLY A 121 -12.62 10.55 16.33
CA GLY A 121 -13.23 11.12 15.12
C GLY A 121 -12.60 10.68 13.79
N SER A 122 -11.66 9.73 13.81
CA SER A 122 -11.04 9.17 12.61
C SER A 122 -12.00 8.23 11.87
N ASN A 123 -11.96 8.28 10.55
CA ASN A 123 -12.58 7.30 9.66
C ASN A 123 -11.61 6.15 9.30
N GLU A 124 -10.52 6.04 10.03
CA GLU A 124 -9.52 4.98 9.94
C GLU A 124 -9.62 4.11 11.18
N TYR A 125 -9.76 2.81 10.97
CA TYR A 125 -10.00 1.82 12.02
C TYR A 125 -8.93 0.76 11.98
N ARG A 126 -8.49 0.34 13.18
CA ARG A 126 -7.50 -0.73 13.36
C ARG A 126 -8.17 -1.97 13.95
N VAL A 127 -7.78 -3.14 13.46
CA VAL A 127 -8.13 -4.41 14.09
C VAL A 127 -7.32 -4.56 15.37
N SER A 128 -7.99 -4.59 16.51
CA SER A 128 -7.35 -4.62 17.86
C SER A 128 -7.00 -6.03 18.31
N ASP A 129 -7.65 -7.07 17.80
CA ASP A 129 -7.35 -8.47 18.15
C ASP A 129 -6.12 -8.98 17.38
N PRO A 130 -5.04 -9.43 18.08
CA PRO A 130 -3.80 -9.86 17.44
C PRO A 130 -3.94 -11.22 16.72
N ILE A 131 -4.87 -12.08 17.15
CA ILE A 131 -5.09 -13.39 16.49
C ILE A 131 -5.80 -13.16 15.17
N LEU A 132 -6.84 -12.33 15.17
CA LEU A 132 -7.55 -11.94 13.96
C LEU A 132 -6.61 -11.20 13.00
N THR A 133 -5.78 -10.29 13.49
CA THR A 133 -4.78 -9.56 12.69
C THR A 133 -3.83 -10.52 11.97
N ARG A 134 -3.24 -11.48 12.68
CA ARG A 134 -2.37 -12.50 12.04
C ARG A 134 -3.10 -13.33 11.00
N SER A 135 -4.34 -13.74 11.30
CA SER A 135 -5.19 -14.47 10.36
C SER A 135 -5.47 -13.67 9.08
N LEU A 136 -5.84 -12.41 9.23
CA LEU A 136 -6.08 -11.48 8.11
C LEU A 136 -4.82 -11.32 7.26
N VAL A 137 -3.67 -11.01 7.85
CA VAL A 137 -2.40 -10.84 7.13
C VAL A 137 -2.03 -12.11 6.37
N SER A 138 -2.21 -13.28 6.98
CA SER A 138 -1.99 -14.57 6.33
C SER A 138 -2.94 -14.77 5.13
N GLY A 139 -4.19 -14.37 5.24
CA GLY A 139 -5.16 -14.38 4.14
C GLY A 139 -4.74 -13.43 3.01
N LEU A 140 -4.43 -12.17 3.35
CA LEU A 140 -4.03 -11.13 2.41
C LEU A 140 -2.78 -11.50 1.58
N ARG A 141 -1.82 -12.22 2.18
CA ARG A 141 -0.64 -12.72 1.47
C ARG A 141 -0.95 -13.77 0.39
N ARG A 142 -2.00 -14.56 0.57
CA ARG A 142 -2.30 -15.72 -0.31
C ARG A 142 -3.32 -15.42 -1.40
N GLN A 143 -4.01 -14.29 -1.31
CA GLN A 143 -5.15 -14.01 -2.14
C GLN A 143 -4.88 -12.85 -3.12
N ARG A 144 -5.71 -12.75 -4.15
CA ARG A 144 -5.62 -11.70 -5.16
C ARG A 144 -6.67 -10.60 -4.98
N ILE A 145 -7.68 -10.87 -4.16
CA ILE A 145 -8.79 -9.95 -3.91
C ILE A 145 -9.25 -10.07 -2.46
N ALA A 146 -9.67 -8.95 -1.89
CA ALA A 146 -10.41 -8.89 -0.64
C ALA A 146 -11.64 -8.03 -0.82
N ARG A 147 -12.73 -8.40 -0.14
CA ARG A 147 -13.98 -7.67 -0.09
C ARG A 147 -14.25 -7.21 1.32
N TRP A 148 -14.61 -5.98 1.47
CA TRP A 148 -15.04 -5.40 2.73
C TRP A 148 -16.48 -4.89 2.61
N ASN A 149 -17.39 -5.52 3.34
CA ASN A 149 -18.77 -5.08 3.49
C ASN A 149 -18.94 -4.43 4.86
N TYR A 150 -19.55 -3.26 4.90
CA TYR A 150 -19.72 -2.50 6.14
C TYR A 150 -20.97 -1.64 6.07
N PRO A 151 -21.58 -1.28 7.23
CA PRO A 151 -22.64 -0.29 7.26
C PRO A 151 -22.05 1.11 6.99
N SER A 152 -22.72 1.90 6.17
CA SER A 152 -22.45 3.32 5.99
C SER A 152 -23.70 4.15 6.34
N ALA A 153 -23.57 5.47 6.36
CA ALA A 153 -24.69 6.36 6.61
C ALA A 153 -25.81 6.21 5.56
N ASP A 154 -25.45 5.87 4.33
CA ASP A 154 -26.36 5.72 3.20
C ASP A 154 -26.85 4.27 3.00
N GLY A 155 -26.53 3.36 3.92
CA GLY A 155 -26.88 1.95 3.86
C GLY A 155 -25.66 1.04 3.72
N PRO A 156 -25.87 -0.26 3.37
CA PRO A 156 -24.78 -1.20 3.20
C PRO A 156 -23.82 -0.76 2.09
N ALA A 157 -22.53 -0.72 2.41
CA ALA A 157 -21.45 -0.37 1.50
C ALA A 157 -20.51 -1.54 1.27
N GLU A 158 -19.82 -1.53 0.14
CA GLU A 158 -18.88 -2.58 -0.26
C GLU A 158 -17.63 -1.98 -0.91
N ALA A 159 -16.48 -2.53 -0.57
CA ALA A 159 -15.20 -2.19 -1.17
C ALA A 159 -14.47 -3.45 -1.64
N TYR A 160 -13.91 -3.41 -2.87
CA TYR A 160 -13.12 -4.48 -3.45
C TYR A 160 -11.67 -4.05 -3.56
N PHE A 161 -10.79 -4.70 -2.81
CA PHE A 161 -9.36 -4.44 -2.85
C PHE A 161 -8.65 -5.44 -3.76
N SER A 162 -7.93 -4.95 -4.75
CA SER A 162 -7.00 -5.78 -5.50
C SER A 162 -5.74 -6.01 -4.68
N LEU A 163 -5.45 -7.26 -4.34
CA LEU A 163 -4.27 -7.65 -3.56
C LEU A 163 -3.06 -7.97 -4.44
N MET A 164 -3.10 -7.59 -5.73
CA MET A 164 -1.95 -7.78 -6.62
C MET A 164 -0.73 -7.06 -6.08
N GLY A 165 0.33 -7.85 -5.80
CA GLY A 165 1.57 -7.34 -5.23
C GLY A 165 1.63 -7.30 -3.70
N MET A 166 0.54 -7.56 -2.97
CA MET A 166 0.52 -7.51 -1.50
C MET A 166 1.59 -8.41 -0.88
N THR A 167 1.74 -9.64 -1.35
CA THR A 167 2.78 -10.57 -0.86
C THR A 167 4.19 -9.99 -1.05
N ALA A 168 4.48 -9.45 -2.24
CA ALA A 168 5.79 -8.88 -2.54
C ALA A 168 6.05 -7.61 -1.69
N ALA A 169 5.03 -6.76 -1.53
CA ALA A 169 5.09 -5.57 -0.68
C ALA A 169 5.39 -5.92 0.78
N LEU A 170 4.71 -6.92 1.34
CA LEU A 170 4.93 -7.37 2.71
C LEU A 170 6.30 -8.03 2.89
N ASN A 171 6.78 -8.80 1.92
CA ASN A 171 8.15 -9.35 1.94
C ASN A 171 9.21 -8.25 1.89
N TRP A 172 8.98 -7.21 1.10
CA TRP A 172 9.87 -6.05 1.04
C TRP A 172 9.91 -5.30 2.38
N ILE A 173 8.75 -5.08 3.03
CA ILE A 173 8.66 -4.50 4.38
C ILE A 173 9.44 -5.34 5.39
N ASP A 174 9.29 -6.67 5.36
CA ASP A 174 9.98 -7.59 6.25
C ASP A 174 11.51 -7.50 6.07
N CYS A 175 11.96 -7.49 4.82
CA CYS A 175 13.38 -7.34 4.49
C CYS A 175 13.94 -5.98 4.96
N ARG A 176 13.21 -4.88 4.74
CA ARG A 176 13.62 -3.54 5.18
C ARG A 176 13.74 -3.47 6.70
N GLY A 177 12.77 -4.05 7.42
CA GLY A 177 12.78 -4.12 8.88
C GLY A 177 13.94 -4.94 9.45
N ALA A 178 14.28 -6.07 8.85
CA ALA A 178 15.40 -6.90 9.28
C ALA A 178 16.76 -6.20 9.16
N GLY A 179 16.92 -5.31 8.20
CA GLY A 179 18.19 -4.62 7.99
C GLY A 179 18.37 -3.32 8.79
N SER A 180 17.37 -2.91 9.58
CA SER A 180 17.48 -1.73 10.46
C SER A 180 17.92 -2.12 11.89
N ALA A 181 18.08 -3.42 12.16
CA ALA A 181 18.45 -3.97 13.47
C ALA A 181 19.94 -4.23 13.63
N SER A 182 20.78 -3.76 12.71
CA SER A 182 22.26 -3.92 12.74
C SER A 182 22.98 -2.63 13.07
#